data_6dd9b46673d3c68d278a237a7e329335
#
_entry.id   6dd9b46673d3c68d278a237a7e329335
#
_cell.length_a   1.000
_cell.length_b   1.000
_cell.length_c   1.000
_cell.angle_alpha   90.00
_cell.angle_beta   90.00
_cell.angle_gamma   90.00
#
_symmetry.space_group_name_H-M   'P 1'
#
loop_
_entity.id
_entity.type
_entity.pdbx_description
1 polymer ?
#
loop_
_entity_poly.entity_id
_entity_poly.type
_entity_poly.pdbx_seq_one_letter_code
_entity_poly.pdbx_strand_id
1 'polypeptide(L)'
;DKHVRIIALSDVSHELSNQEVDSWIKLIRVLTHEIMNTITPVTSLSETLLKELGSREQLVADNESDDLHSPDKSMKVSEKLQSAEQAKLKQGLETIHKTGTELLAFVNNYRRFTHVPQPQPALFYVEPFLERMALLCNHEVEISVSPKDLLVYADESLLSHVVTNLLKNAVEAFNGQEKLSTERNKQDGNEQGRNKQECRSADLQSAASKKTFIRLQAYANAQESIIIDVSNNAGLIPEDVASHIFIPFFTTKPEGSGIGLSLSRQIMRVSGGSLSLHQDKAQGITTFRIIIP
;
A
#
# COMPACT_ATOMS: atom_id res chain seq x y z
N ASP A 1 0.38 -18.57 -62.07
CA ASP A 1 -0.22 -18.59 -60.73
C ASP A 1 0.81 -18.17 -59.69
N LYS A 2 0.58 -16.99 -59.09
CA LYS A 2 1.41 -16.52 -57.97
C LYS A 2 0.74 -16.96 -56.65
N HIS A 3 1.35 -17.90 -55.93
CA HIS A 3 0.89 -18.29 -54.61
C HIS A 3 1.39 -17.25 -53.59
N VAL A 4 0.48 -16.53 -52.97
CA VAL A 4 0.75 -15.62 -51.84
C VAL A 4 0.50 -16.37 -50.55
N ARG A 5 1.50 -16.43 -49.65
CA ARG A 5 1.35 -16.94 -48.27
C ARG A 5 1.28 -15.74 -47.33
N ILE A 6 0.21 -15.61 -46.59
CA ILE A 6 0.05 -14.64 -45.53
C ILE A 6 0.38 -15.35 -44.22
N ILE A 7 1.39 -14.88 -43.49
CA ILE A 7 1.74 -15.37 -42.14
C ILE A 7 1.35 -14.27 -41.18
N ALA A 8 0.39 -14.54 -40.28
CA ALA A 8 0.07 -13.68 -39.14
C ALA A 8 0.80 -14.22 -37.93
N LEU A 9 1.65 -13.40 -37.33
CA LEU A 9 2.34 -13.70 -36.07
C LEU A 9 1.67 -12.84 -34.98
N SER A 10 1.07 -13.51 -34.00
CA SER A 10 0.57 -12.84 -32.79
C SER A 10 1.37 -13.34 -31.58
N ASP A 11 1.77 -12.42 -30.70
CA ASP A 11 2.38 -12.78 -29.42
C ASP A 11 1.28 -13.27 -28.47
N VAL A 12 1.23 -14.58 -28.22
CA VAL A 12 0.22 -15.26 -27.41
C VAL A 12 0.65 -15.32 -25.93
N SER A 13 1.88 -14.96 -25.59
CA SER A 13 2.41 -15.01 -24.23
C SER A 13 1.64 -14.11 -23.28
N HIS A 14 1.20 -12.95 -23.73
CA HIS A 14 0.34 -12.05 -22.97
C HIS A 14 -1.09 -12.57 -22.78
N GLU A 15 -1.64 -13.29 -23.78
CA GLU A 15 -3.00 -13.84 -23.73
C GLU A 15 -3.09 -15.03 -22.76
N LEU A 16 -2.10 -15.93 -22.79
CA LEU A 16 -2.00 -17.07 -21.87
C LEU A 16 -1.82 -16.62 -20.41
N SER A 17 -0.94 -15.65 -20.16
CA SER A 17 -0.76 -15.07 -18.84
C SER A 17 -2.04 -14.40 -18.31
N ASN A 18 -2.83 -13.78 -19.17
CA ASN A 18 -4.10 -13.16 -18.80
C ASN A 18 -5.18 -14.19 -18.43
N GLN A 19 -5.30 -15.31 -19.17
CA GLN A 19 -6.26 -16.37 -18.86
C GLN A 19 -5.93 -17.10 -17.55
N GLU A 20 -4.64 -17.33 -17.26
CA GLU A 20 -4.22 -17.88 -15.97
C GLU A 20 -4.58 -16.94 -14.82
N VAL A 21 -4.27 -15.65 -14.94
CA VAL A 21 -4.63 -14.64 -13.94
C VAL A 21 -6.14 -14.57 -13.73
N ASP A 22 -6.96 -14.57 -14.79
CA ASP A 22 -8.41 -14.54 -14.67
C ASP A 22 -8.97 -15.81 -14.01
N SER A 23 -8.36 -16.97 -14.25
CA SER A 23 -8.73 -18.23 -13.60
C SER A 23 -8.38 -18.22 -12.11
N TRP A 24 -7.19 -17.74 -11.75
CA TRP A 24 -6.78 -17.53 -10.38
C TRP A 24 -7.69 -16.52 -9.65
N ILE A 25 -8.05 -15.42 -10.30
CA ILE A 25 -8.99 -14.42 -9.75
C ILE A 25 -10.35 -15.07 -9.43
N LYS A 26 -10.89 -15.92 -10.32
CA LYS A 26 -12.16 -16.62 -10.09
C LYS A 26 -12.07 -17.59 -8.91
N LEU A 27 -11.00 -18.39 -8.84
CA LEU A 27 -10.79 -19.36 -7.76
C LEU A 27 -10.70 -18.67 -6.40
N ILE A 28 -9.92 -17.62 -6.32
CA ILE A 28 -9.71 -16.90 -5.06
C ILE A 28 -10.96 -16.10 -4.66
N ARG A 29 -11.79 -15.67 -5.60
CA ARG A 29 -13.10 -15.05 -5.29
C ARG A 29 -13.99 -16.01 -4.47
N VAL A 30 -14.02 -17.27 -4.83
CA VAL A 30 -14.76 -18.29 -4.09
C VAL A 30 -14.13 -18.53 -2.71
N LEU A 31 -12.80 -18.70 -2.67
CA LEU A 31 -12.08 -18.89 -1.41
C LEU A 31 -12.23 -17.68 -0.47
N THR A 32 -12.23 -16.46 -0.99
CA THR A 32 -12.45 -15.24 -0.22
C THR A 32 -13.79 -15.24 0.48
N HIS A 33 -14.85 -15.65 -0.20
CA HIS A 33 -16.20 -15.73 0.38
C HIS A 33 -16.25 -16.74 1.53
N GLU A 34 -15.65 -17.94 1.33
CA GLU A 34 -15.58 -18.99 2.34
C GLU A 34 -14.74 -18.56 3.57
N ILE A 35 -13.59 -17.93 3.34
CA ILE A 35 -12.73 -17.43 4.41
C ILE A 35 -13.47 -16.38 5.25
N MET A 36 -14.14 -15.41 4.60
CA MET A 36 -14.91 -14.39 5.32
C MET A 36 -16.03 -14.99 6.18
N ASN A 37 -16.75 -15.97 5.64
CA ASN A 37 -17.84 -16.63 6.35
C ASN A 37 -17.35 -17.44 7.56
N THR A 38 -16.11 -17.95 7.51
CA THR A 38 -15.53 -18.76 8.59
C THR A 38 -14.84 -17.91 9.66
N ILE A 39 -14.12 -16.87 9.25
CA ILE A 39 -13.28 -16.06 10.17
C ILE A 39 -14.09 -14.98 10.88
N THR A 40 -15.09 -14.36 10.23
CA THR A 40 -15.91 -13.31 10.85
C THR A 40 -16.57 -13.76 12.15
N PRO A 41 -17.19 -14.96 12.24
CA PRO A 41 -17.74 -15.45 13.52
C PRO A 41 -16.66 -15.68 14.58
N VAL A 42 -15.48 -16.19 14.20
CA VAL A 42 -14.37 -16.46 15.15
C VAL A 42 -13.83 -15.16 15.75
N THR A 43 -13.62 -14.13 14.94
CA THR A 43 -13.18 -12.81 15.40
C THR A 43 -14.22 -12.13 16.30
N SER A 44 -15.49 -12.20 15.92
CA SER A 44 -16.58 -11.64 16.70
C SER A 44 -16.75 -12.34 18.05
N LEU A 45 -16.63 -13.67 18.07
CA LEU A 45 -16.71 -14.47 19.32
C LEU A 45 -15.52 -14.16 20.22
N SER A 46 -14.30 -14.10 19.70
CA SER A 46 -13.12 -13.77 20.51
C SER A 46 -13.21 -12.36 21.11
N GLU A 47 -13.74 -11.38 20.36
CA GLU A 47 -13.98 -10.02 20.86
C GLU A 47 -15.01 -10.01 21.99
N THR A 48 -16.10 -10.77 21.86
CA THR A 48 -17.13 -10.89 22.89
C THR A 48 -16.57 -11.49 24.15
N LEU A 49 -15.80 -12.59 24.04
CA LEU A 49 -15.17 -13.24 25.19
C LEU A 49 -14.13 -12.35 25.87
N LEU A 50 -13.36 -11.56 25.12
CA LEU A 50 -12.44 -10.58 25.69
C LEU A 50 -13.16 -9.49 26.48
N LYS A 51 -14.31 -8.99 25.98
CA LYS A 51 -15.14 -8.02 26.70
C LYS A 51 -15.72 -8.59 27.99
N GLU A 52 -16.20 -9.85 27.97
CA GLU A 52 -16.70 -10.53 29.17
C GLU A 52 -15.63 -10.75 30.21
N LEU A 53 -14.40 -11.15 29.81
CA LEU A 53 -13.27 -11.30 30.72
C LEU A 53 -12.88 -9.97 31.36
N GLY A 54 -12.79 -8.88 30.55
CA GLY A 54 -12.48 -7.54 31.06
C GLY A 54 -13.53 -7.00 32.03
N SER A 55 -14.83 -7.29 31.80
CA SER A 55 -15.91 -6.90 32.71
C SER A 55 -15.83 -7.66 34.04
N ARG A 56 -15.43 -8.93 34.06
CA ARG A 56 -15.22 -9.71 35.27
C ARG A 56 -14.02 -9.23 36.09
N GLU A 57 -12.91 -8.85 35.43
CA GLU A 57 -11.74 -8.26 36.09
C GLU A 57 -12.11 -6.97 36.85
N GLN A 58 -12.96 -6.10 36.26
CA GLN A 58 -13.45 -4.89 36.94
C GLN A 58 -14.34 -5.17 38.15
N LEU A 59 -15.25 -6.13 38.04
CA LEU A 59 -16.13 -6.51 39.16
C LEU A 59 -15.38 -7.13 40.33
N VAL A 60 -14.26 -7.81 40.09
CA VAL A 60 -13.40 -8.36 41.15
C VAL A 60 -12.59 -7.26 41.81
N ALA A 61 -12.07 -6.31 41.06
CA ALA A 61 -11.30 -5.16 41.56
C ALA A 61 -12.14 -4.24 42.45
N ASP A 62 -13.42 -4.05 42.13
CA ASP A 62 -14.35 -3.21 42.91
C ASP A 62 -14.80 -3.90 44.22
N ASN A 63 -14.76 -5.24 44.30
CA ASN A 63 -15.11 -5.99 45.51
C ASN A 63 -13.93 -6.20 46.48
N GLU A 64 -12.68 -6.02 46.08
CA GLU A 64 -11.50 -6.16 46.95
C GLU A 64 -11.29 -4.97 47.90
N SER A 65 -12.06 -3.87 47.78
CA SER A 65 -11.91 -2.68 48.61
C SER A 65 -12.60 -2.79 49.99
N ASP A 66 -13.38 -3.82 50.27
CA ASP A 66 -14.25 -3.81 51.45
C ASP A 66 -14.01 -4.93 52.52
N ASP A 67 -13.08 -5.87 52.38
CA ASP A 67 -12.88 -6.94 53.36
C ASP A 67 -11.42 -7.07 53.84
N LEU A 68 -11.17 -6.49 55.01
CA LEU A 68 -9.97 -6.62 55.85
C LEU A 68 -10.10 -7.83 56.77
N HIS A 69 -9.97 -9.10 56.30
CA HIS A 69 -9.70 -10.25 57.14
C HIS A 69 -8.72 -11.21 56.44
N SER A 70 -7.67 -11.58 57.15
CA SER A 70 -6.50 -12.36 56.73
C SER A 70 -6.86 -13.71 56.08
N PRO A 71 -6.52 -13.93 54.76
CA PRO A 71 -6.71 -15.24 54.14
C PRO A 71 -5.53 -16.16 54.35
N ASP A 72 -5.84 -17.44 54.53
CA ASP A 72 -4.93 -18.58 54.65
C ASP A 72 -4.04 -18.71 53.37
N LYS A 73 -2.78 -19.13 53.55
CA LYS A 73 -1.77 -19.23 52.44
C LYS A 73 -2.20 -20.13 51.28
N SER A 74 -3.07 -21.12 51.55
CA SER A 74 -3.60 -22.02 50.51
C SER A 74 -4.58 -21.32 49.55
N MET A 75 -5.34 -20.35 50.02
CA MET A 75 -6.30 -19.56 49.24
C MET A 75 -5.57 -18.64 48.27
N LYS A 76 -4.48 -17.97 48.69
CA LYS A 76 -3.65 -17.12 47.87
C LYS A 76 -2.92 -17.85 46.72
N VAL A 77 -2.62 -19.15 46.90
CA VAL A 77 -2.01 -19.96 45.82
C VAL A 77 -3.06 -20.33 44.78
N SER A 78 -4.30 -20.63 45.19
CA SER A 78 -5.41 -20.94 44.28
C SER A 78 -5.80 -19.71 43.44
N GLU A 79 -5.88 -18.53 44.05
CA GLU A 79 -6.17 -17.26 43.37
C GLU A 79 -5.07 -16.88 42.36
N LYS A 80 -3.79 -17.07 42.69
CA LYS A 80 -2.68 -16.85 41.74
C LYS A 80 -2.70 -17.81 40.56
N LEU A 81 -3.10 -19.07 40.77
CA LEU A 81 -3.24 -20.04 39.68
C LEU A 81 -4.40 -19.67 38.76
N GLN A 82 -5.55 -19.28 39.30
CA GLN A 82 -6.71 -18.83 38.52
C GLN A 82 -6.40 -17.54 37.70
N SER A 83 -5.72 -16.58 38.33
CA SER A 83 -5.31 -15.36 37.62
C SER A 83 -4.32 -15.62 36.46
N ALA A 84 -3.40 -16.60 36.66
CA ALA A 84 -2.46 -16.99 35.61
C ALA A 84 -3.16 -17.74 34.43
N GLU A 85 -4.18 -18.56 34.74
CA GLU A 85 -4.99 -19.23 33.71
C GLU A 85 -5.85 -18.23 32.93
N GLN A 86 -6.46 -17.27 33.61
CA GLN A 86 -7.22 -16.18 32.96
C GLN A 86 -6.33 -15.31 32.07
N ALA A 87 -5.12 -14.97 32.52
CA ALA A 87 -4.16 -14.23 31.72
C ALA A 87 -3.77 -14.98 30.42
N LYS A 88 -3.54 -16.31 30.52
CA LYS A 88 -3.25 -17.15 29.35
C LYS A 88 -4.44 -17.23 28.40
N LEU A 89 -5.66 -17.35 28.90
CA LEU A 89 -6.88 -17.37 28.10
C LEU A 89 -7.08 -16.05 27.38
N LYS A 90 -6.92 -14.92 28.07
CA LYS A 90 -6.97 -13.58 27.51
C LYS A 90 -5.94 -13.40 26.37
N GLN A 91 -4.69 -13.78 26.62
CA GLN A 91 -3.63 -13.72 25.61
C GLN A 91 -3.95 -14.60 24.39
N GLY A 92 -4.52 -15.80 24.60
CA GLY A 92 -4.98 -16.66 23.51
C GLY A 92 -6.08 -16.03 22.68
N LEU A 93 -7.09 -15.45 23.34
CA LEU A 93 -8.19 -14.75 22.66
C LEU A 93 -7.71 -13.49 21.91
N GLU A 94 -6.81 -12.70 22.49
CA GLU A 94 -6.18 -11.55 21.84
C GLU A 94 -5.43 -11.97 20.58
N THR A 95 -4.70 -13.08 20.63
CA THR A 95 -4.00 -13.64 19.47
C THR A 95 -4.99 -14.07 18.39
N ILE A 96 -6.05 -14.77 18.74
CA ILE A 96 -7.10 -15.20 17.81
C ILE A 96 -7.78 -13.98 17.17
N HIS A 97 -8.15 -12.99 17.98
CA HIS A 97 -8.79 -11.77 17.50
C HIS A 97 -7.89 -10.99 16.52
N LYS A 98 -6.62 -10.80 16.90
CA LYS A 98 -5.62 -10.13 16.06
C LYS A 98 -5.41 -10.86 14.74
N THR A 99 -5.14 -12.16 14.77
CA THR A 99 -4.90 -12.95 13.56
C THR A 99 -6.13 -12.99 12.65
N GLY A 100 -7.32 -13.12 13.24
CA GLY A 100 -8.58 -13.07 12.49
C GLY A 100 -8.81 -11.72 11.82
N THR A 101 -8.53 -10.62 12.52
CA THR A 101 -8.63 -9.26 11.98
C THR A 101 -7.63 -9.03 10.83
N GLU A 102 -6.40 -9.49 10.98
CA GLU A 102 -5.37 -9.43 9.94
C GLU A 102 -5.80 -10.23 8.70
N LEU A 103 -6.36 -11.42 8.89
CA LEU A 103 -6.87 -12.24 7.79
C LEU A 103 -8.09 -11.61 7.10
N LEU A 104 -9.01 -11.02 7.84
CA LEU A 104 -10.14 -10.26 7.27
C LEU A 104 -9.66 -9.04 6.47
N ALA A 105 -8.65 -8.32 6.95
CA ALA A 105 -8.04 -7.22 6.22
C ALA A 105 -7.39 -7.70 4.91
N PHE A 106 -6.66 -8.81 4.95
CA PHE A 106 -6.06 -9.44 3.77
C PHE A 106 -7.15 -9.83 2.75
N VAL A 107 -8.20 -10.50 3.18
CA VAL A 107 -9.32 -10.94 2.33
C VAL A 107 -10.07 -9.75 1.72
N ASN A 108 -10.33 -8.69 2.50
CA ASN A 108 -10.95 -7.47 2.00
C ASN A 108 -10.08 -6.75 0.95
N ASN A 109 -8.79 -6.69 1.17
CA ASN A 109 -7.84 -6.15 0.22
C ASN A 109 -7.84 -6.95 -1.08
N TYR A 110 -7.88 -8.28 -0.97
CA TYR A 110 -7.98 -9.17 -2.12
C TYR A 110 -9.30 -8.97 -2.89
N ARG A 111 -10.43 -8.86 -2.18
CA ARG A 111 -11.74 -8.58 -2.78
C ARG A 111 -11.71 -7.29 -3.61
N ARG A 112 -11.08 -6.22 -3.11
CA ARG A 112 -10.93 -4.97 -3.86
C ARG A 112 -10.14 -5.16 -5.16
N PHE A 113 -9.12 -6.01 -5.15
CA PHE A 113 -8.35 -6.33 -6.34
C PHE A 113 -9.16 -7.11 -7.39
N THR A 114 -10.00 -8.07 -6.95
CA THR A 114 -10.79 -8.94 -7.85
C THR A 114 -12.10 -8.31 -8.33
N HIS A 115 -12.58 -7.28 -7.65
CA HIS A 115 -13.86 -6.61 -7.94
C HIS A 115 -13.65 -5.14 -8.31
N VAL A 116 -12.90 -4.89 -9.39
CA VAL A 116 -12.91 -3.55 -9.99
C VAL A 116 -14.27 -3.37 -10.64
N PRO A 117 -15.05 -2.34 -10.27
CA PRO A 117 -16.34 -2.08 -10.89
C PRO A 117 -16.17 -1.76 -12.38
N GLN A 118 -17.22 -1.98 -13.15
CA GLN A 118 -17.23 -1.56 -14.56
C GLN A 118 -17.10 -0.04 -14.61
N PRO A 119 -16.17 0.52 -15.42
CA PRO A 119 -16.00 1.95 -15.55
C PRO A 119 -17.27 2.65 -16.04
N GLN A 120 -17.55 3.79 -15.48
CA GLN A 120 -18.60 4.71 -15.94
C GLN A 120 -17.95 6.00 -16.43
N PRO A 121 -17.41 6.01 -17.66
CA PRO A 121 -16.63 7.14 -18.15
C PRO A 121 -17.51 8.36 -18.43
N ALA A 122 -16.98 9.53 -18.09
CA ALA A 122 -17.54 10.85 -18.35
C ALA A 122 -16.44 11.80 -18.84
N LEU A 123 -16.83 12.88 -19.50
CA LEU A 123 -15.89 13.93 -19.89
C LEU A 123 -15.68 14.90 -18.73
N PHE A 124 -14.41 15.17 -18.40
CA PHE A 124 -14.05 16.19 -17.41
C PHE A 124 -12.71 16.84 -17.72
N TYR A 125 -12.47 18.04 -17.15
CA TYR A 125 -11.21 18.74 -17.27
C TYR A 125 -10.14 18.15 -16.36
N VAL A 126 -8.94 17.92 -16.90
CA VAL A 126 -7.82 17.28 -16.19
C VAL A 126 -7.25 18.21 -15.12
N GLU A 127 -7.09 19.52 -15.39
CA GLU A 127 -6.48 20.47 -14.44
C GLU A 127 -7.25 20.51 -13.10
N PRO A 128 -8.58 20.78 -13.06
CA PRO A 128 -9.34 20.78 -11.81
C PRO A 128 -9.35 19.42 -11.10
N PHE A 129 -9.30 18.33 -11.86
CA PHE A 129 -9.21 16.99 -11.28
C PHE A 129 -7.87 16.80 -10.55
N LEU A 130 -6.73 17.14 -11.17
CA LEU A 130 -5.41 17.00 -10.55
C LEU A 130 -5.24 17.94 -9.36
N GLU A 131 -5.81 19.15 -9.39
CA GLU A 131 -5.82 20.08 -8.26
C GLU A 131 -6.54 19.46 -7.04
N ARG A 132 -7.70 18.84 -7.25
CA ARG A 132 -8.41 18.13 -6.17
C ARG A 132 -7.58 16.98 -5.61
N MET A 133 -6.87 16.21 -6.46
CA MET A 133 -6.01 15.12 -6.00
C MET A 133 -4.81 15.63 -5.20
N ALA A 134 -4.21 16.75 -5.61
CA ALA A 134 -3.10 17.37 -4.90
C ALA A 134 -3.50 17.88 -3.51
N LEU A 135 -4.73 18.42 -3.35
CA LEU A 135 -5.24 18.85 -2.05
C LEU A 135 -5.39 17.70 -1.03
N LEU A 136 -5.54 16.45 -1.49
CA LEU A 136 -5.60 15.27 -0.64
C LEU A 136 -4.20 14.82 -0.17
N CYS A 137 -3.14 15.39 -0.77
CA CYS A 137 -1.76 15.10 -0.44
C CYS A 137 -1.25 16.11 0.62
N ASN A 138 -0.73 15.63 1.75
CA ASN A 138 -0.16 16.49 2.80
C ASN A 138 1.24 17.02 2.43
N HIS A 139 1.58 17.07 1.15
CA HIS A 139 2.85 17.56 0.61
C HIS A 139 2.58 18.55 -0.52
N GLU A 140 3.54 19.45 -0.76
CA GLU A 140 3.50 20.35 -1.90
C GLU A 140 3.61 19.53 -3.19
N VAL A 141 2.63 19.67 -4.09
CA VAL A 141 2.57 18.98 -5.37
C VAL A 141 2.61 20.01 -6.49
N GLU A 142 3.61 19.90 -7.36
CA GLU A 142 3.69 20.72 -8.57
C GLU A 142 2.73 20.18 -9.63
N ILE A 143 1.86 21.03 -10.18
CA ILE A 143 0.89 20.63 -11.24
C ILE A 143 1.24 21.34 -12.54
N SER A 144 1.26 20.59 -13.64
CA SER A 144 1.46 21.11 -15.00
C SER A 144 0.55 20.38 -15.98
N VAL A 145 -0.39 21.11 -16.58
CA VAL A 145 -1.32 20.57 -17.60
C VAL A 145 -1.14 21.34 -18.90
N SER A 146 -1.02 20.64 -20.02
CA SER A 146 -0.84 21.25 -21.33
C SER A 146 -1.61 20.47 -22.43
N PRO A 147 -2.59 21.08 -23.09
CA PRO A 147 -3.11 22.43 -22.88
C PRO A 147 -3.92 22.54 -21.57
N LYS A 148 -4.19 23.74 -21.06
CA LYS A 148 -4.93 23.93 -19.78
C LYS A 148 -6.38 23.45 -19.83
N ASP A 149 -6.99 23.51 -20.99
CA ASP A 149 -8.35 23.03 -21.29
C ASP A 149 -8.39 21.54 -21.66
N LEU A 150 -7.35 20.77 -21.26
CA LEU A 150 -7.25 19.34 -21.56
C LEU A 150 -8.44 18.59 -20.97
N LEU A 151 -9.20 17.91 -21.83
CA LEU A 151 -10.33 17.06 -21.47
C LEU A 151 -9.91 15.59 -21.51
N VAL A 152 -10.48 14.79 -20.61
CA VAL A 152 -10.32 13.34 -20.60
C VAL A 152 -11.68 12.67 -20.54
N TYR A 153 -11.85 11.55 -21.24
CA TYR A 153 -13.01 10.68 -21.16
C TYR A 153 -12.67 9.45 -20.33
N ALA A 154 -12.99 9.48 -19.05
CA ALA A 154 -12.63 8.41 -18.10
C ALA A 154 -13.64 8.34 -16.94
N ASP A 155 -13.58 7.26 -16.15
CA ASP A 155 -14.24 7.20 -14.87
C ASP A 155 -13.43 7.98 -13.83
N GLU A 156 -13.94 9.13 -13.41
CA GLU A 156 -13.28 10.03 -12.47
C GLU A 156 -13.01 9.37 -11.12
N SER A 157 -13.92 8.53 -10.63
CA SER A 157 -13.76 7.84 -9.35
C SER A 157 -12.64 6.81 -9.41
N LEU A 158 -12.60 5.99 -10.46
CA LEU A 158 -11.54 5.00 -10.65
C LEU A 158 -10.18 5.67 -10.88
N LEU A 159 -10.14 6.73 -11.66
CA LEU A 159 -8.91 7.50 -11.90
C LEU A 159 -8.41 8.17 -10.60
N SER A 160 -9.32 8.69 -9.77
CA SER A 160 -9.00 9.23 -8.46
C SER A 160 -8.31 8.19 -7.56
N HIS A 161 -8.80 6.95 -7.55
CA HIS A 161 -8.15 5.86 -6.82
C HIS A 161 -6.71 5.61 -7.28
N VAL A 162 -6.50 5.61 -8.61
CA VAL A 162 -5.16 5.41 -9.20
C VAL A 162 -4.22 6.55 -8.78
N VAL A 163 -4.61 7.80 -9.04
CA VAL A 163 -3.77 8.99 -8.75
C VAL A 163 -3.48 9.09 -7.24
N THR A 164 -4.47 8.90 -6.39
CA THR A 164 -4.28 8.95 -4.92
C THR A 164 -3.31 7.87 -4.44
N ASN A 165 -3.41 6.65 -4.98
CA ASN A 165 -2.46 5.59 -4.64
C ASN A 165 -1.03 5.92 -5.07
N LEU A 166 -0.84 6.51 -6.25
CA LEU A 166 0.49 6.92 -6.74
C LEU A 166 1.06 8.08 -5.92
N LEU A 167 0.25 9.07 -5.57
CA LEU A 167 0.64 10.17 -4.67
C LEU A 167 1.03 9.65 -3.28
N LYS A 168 0.24 8.74 -2.71
CA LYS A 168 0.57 8.09 -1.44
C LYS A 168 1.91 7.36 -1.51
N ASN A 169 2.17 6.63 -2.58
CA ASN A 169 3.45 5.94 -2.78
C ASN A 169 4.63 6.91 -2.88
N ALA A 170 4.45 8.06 -3.53
CA ALA A 170 5.47 9.10 -3.62
C ALA A 170 5.79 9.71 -2.25
N VAL A 171 4.78 10.03 -1.44
CA VAL A 171 4.96 10.53 -0.06
C VAL A 171 5.67 9.52 0.83
N GLU A 172 5.24 8.26 0.77
CA GLU A 172 5.84 7.19 1.57
C GLU A 172 7.31 6.92 1.20
N ALA A 173 7.69 7.14 -0.06
CA ALA A 173 9.08 7.01 -0.51
C ALA A 173 9.99 8.06 0.16
N PHE A 174 9.52 9.30 0.37
CA PHE A 174 10.26 10.33 1.12
C PHE A 174 10.39 9.96 2.60
N ASN A 175 9.31 9.53 3.24
CA ASN A 175 9.33 9.13 4.65
C ASN A 175 10.30 7.95 4.90
N GLY A 176 10.44 7.05 3.94
CA GLY A 176 11.41 5.95 3.99
C GLY A 176 12.86 6.44 3.95
N GLN A 177 13.18 7.46 3.15
CA GLN A 177 14.52 8.04 3.09
C GLN A 177 14.92 8.78 4.36
N GLU A 178 13.99 9.52 4.97
CA GLU A 178 14.26 10.22 6.24
C GLU A 178 14.59 9.24 7.37
N LYS A 179 13.90 8.10 7.45
CA LYS A 179 14.20 7.07 8.46
C LYS A 179 15.61 6.48 8.26
N LEU A 180 15.98 6.13 7.03
CA LEU A 180 17.30 5.57 6.70
C LEU A 180 18.44 6.56 6.98
N SER A 181 18.25 7.84 6.72
CA SER A 181 19.24 8.89 7.03
C SER A 181 19.42 9.11 8.53
N THR A 182 18.33 9.00 9.30
CA THR A 182 18.33 9.15 10.76
C THR A 182 19.01 7.95 11.45
N GLU A 183 18.83 6.74 10.92
CA GLU A 183 19.47 5.52 11.45
C GLU A 183 20.97 5.49 11.16
N ARG A 184 21.42 5.90 9.97
CA ARG A 184 22.85 6.03 9.63
C ARG A 184 23.55 7.04 10.57
N ASN A 185 22.94 8.19 10.84
CA ASN A 185 23.48 9.19 11.75
C ASN A 185 23.56 8.70 13.21
N LYS A 186 22.74 7.75 13.63
CA LYS A 186 22.81 7.12 14.96
C LYS A 186 23.93 6.06 15.07
N GLN A 187 24.23 5.33 14.00
CA GLN A 187 25.33 4.37 13.99
C GLN A 187 26.71 5.04 13.96
N ASP A 188 26.86 6.12 13.19
CA ASP A 188 28.11 6.89 13.13
C ASP A 188 28.39 7.67 14.43
N GLY A 189 27.39 7.88 15.29
CA GLY A 189 27.53 8.55 16.60
C GLY A 189 28.15 7.69 17.69
N ASN A 190 28.28 6.36 17.51
CA ASN A 190 28.77 5.42 18.53
C ASN A 190 30.22 4.96 18.34
N GLU A 191 30.89 5.40 17.27
CA GLU A 191 32.33 5.17 17.04
C GLU A 191 33.12 6.47 17.14
N GLN A 192 33.12 7.10 18.34
CA GLN A 192 34.01 8.23 18.63
C GLN A 192 35.26 7.75 19.32
N GLY A 193 36.31 7.57 18.54
CA GLY A 193 37.66 7.45 19.04
C GLY A 193 38.68 7.12 17.95
N ARG A 194 39.02 8.07 17.11
CA ARG A 194 40.34 8.39 16.52
C ARG A 194 40.24 8.88 15.07
N ASN A 195 40.89 10.09 14.88
CA ASN A 195 41.21 10.75 13.61
C ASN A 195 40.05 11.38 12.81
N LYS A 196 39.61 12.52 13.31
CA LYS A 196 38.98 13.59 12.49
C LYS A 196 40.09 14.57 12.08
N GLN A 197 40.56 14.53 10.84
CA GLN A 197 41.07 15.72 10.14
C GLN A 197 41.60 15.30 8.77
N GLU A 198 40.80 15.14 7.75
CA GLU A 198 41.20 15.30 6.33
C GLU A 198 40.18 14.82 5.27
N CYS A 199 39.01 14.30 5.64
CA CYS A 199 38.00 13.89 4.64
C CYS A 199 36.67 14.68 4.70
N ARG A 200 36.67 15.95 5.17
CA ARG A 200 35.45 16.74 5.37
C ARG A 200 35.12 17.79 4.32
N SER A 201 35.92 17.95 3.27
CA SER A 201 35.75 19.09 2.34
C SER A 201 35.34 18.73 0.91
N ALA A 202 35.33 17.46 0.51
CA ALA A 202 34.96 17.07 -0.86
C ALA A 202 33.54 16.50 -0.99
N ASP A 203 33.01 15.80 0.03
CA ASP A 203 31.70 15.12 -0.07
C ASP A 203 30.52 15.98 0.42
N LEU A 204 30.77 17.08 1.13
CA LEU A 204 29.74 17.99 1.63
C LEU A 204 29.29 19.05 0.61
N GLN A 205 29.96 19.18 -0.51
CA GLN A 205 29.59 20.14 -1.57
C GLN A 205 28.73 19.53 -2.69
N SER A 206 28.57 18.20 -2.78
CA SER A 206 27.71 17.56 -3.77
C SER A 206 26.28 17.23 -3.25
N ALA A 207 26.05 17.32 -1.96
CA ALA A 207 24.73 17.25 -1.32
C ALA A 207 24.10 18.65 -1.19
N ALA A 208 24.15 19.47 -2.24
CA ALA A 208 23.21 20.57 -2.37
C ALA A 208 21.82 19.95 -2.24
N SER A 209 21.06 20.29 -1.20
CA SER A 209 19.75 19.73 -0.87
C SER A 209 18.85 19.81 -2.10
N LYS A 210 18.77 18.71 -2.86
CA LYS A 210 17.81 18.62 -3.96
C LYS A 210 16.46 18.79 -3.29
N LYS A 211 15.79 19.92 -3.56
CA LYS A 211 14.43 20.16 -3.07
C LYS A 211 13.60 18.93 -3.42
N THR A 212 13.03 18.27 -2.44
CA THR A 212 12.10 17.15 -2.65
C THR A 212 10.87 17.66 -3.39
N PHE A 213 10.41 16.94 -4.41
CA PHE A 213 9.21 17.31 -5.14
C PHE A 213 8.36 16.10 -5.49
N ILE A 214 7.05 16.33 -5.53
CA ILE A 214 6.07 15.48 -6.19
C ILE A 214 5.47 16.31 -7.31
N ARG A 215 5.39 15.75 -8.52
CA ARG A 215 4.88 16.45 -9.70
C ARG A 215 3.79 15.63 -10.36
N LEU A 216 2.67 16.30 -10.68
CA LEU A 216 1.60 15.81 -11.54
C LEU A 216 1.71 16.54 -12.87
N GLN A 217 1.91 15.82 -13.96
CA GLN A 217 2.01 16.39 -15.29
C GLN A 217 1.01 15.70 -16.21
N ALA A 218 0.22 16.49 -16.96
CA ALA A 218 -0.74 15.92 -17.90
C ALA A 218 -0.63 16.59 -19.27
N TYR A 219 -0.70 15.78 -20.33
CA TYR A 219 -0.62 16.23 -21.72
C TYR A 219 -1.22 15.19 -22.66
N ALA A 220 -1.55 15.63 -23.90
CA ALA A 220 -1.91 14.71 -24.98
C ALA A 220 -0.66 14.30 -25.78
N ASN A 221 -0.57 13.03 -26.14
CA ASN A 221 0.48 12.54 -27.04
C ASN A 221 0.06 12.70 -28.53
N ALA A 222 0.96 12.31 -29.43
CA ALA A 222 0.71 12.37 -30.88
C ALA A 222 -0.43 11.44 -31.36
N GLN A 223 -0.85 10.49 -30.57
CA GLN A 223 -1.97 9.57 -30.81
C GLN A 223 -3.27 10.02 -30.11
N GLU A 224 -3.35 11.26 -29.66
CA GLU A 224 -4.48 11.86 -28.94
C GLU A 224 -4.81 11.19 -27.59
N SER A 225 -3.96 10.26 -27.11
CA SER A 225 -4.12 9.68 -25.79
C SER A 225 -3.67 10.68 -24.71
N ILE A 226 -4.40 10.71 -23.61
CA ILE A 226 -4.07 11.54 -22.45
C ILE A 226 -3.04 10.82 -21.59
N ILE A 227 -1.94 11.49 -21.30
CA ILE A 227 -0.89 11.01 -20.42
C ILE A 227 -0.95 11.79 -19.12
N ILE A 228 -0.95 11.09 -17.98
CA ILE A 228 -0.78 11.67 -16.65
C ILE A 228 0.44 11.02 -16.01
N ASP A 229 1.46 11.84 -15.77
CA ASP A 229 2.70 11.43 -15.12
C ASP A 229 2.69 11.86 -13.65
N VAL A 230 2.91 10.90 -12.74
CA VAL A 230 3.10 11.13 -11.31
C VAL A 230 4.57 10.90 -11.02
N SER A 231 5.34 11.96 -10.80
CA SER A 231 6.79 11.92 -10.67
C SER A 231 7.23 12.36 -9.27
N ASN A 232 8.30 11.75 -8.75
CA ASN A 232 8.96 12.16 -7.53
C ASN A 232 10.48 11.94 -7.62
N ASN A 233 11.25 12.64 -6.79
CA ASN A 233 12.69 12.48 -6.66
C ASN A 233 13.13 11.82 -5.35
N ALA A 234 12.25 10.99 -4.76
CA ALA A 234 12.56 10.21 -3.56
C ALA A 234 13.51 9.01 -3.82
N GLY A 235 14.15 8.97 -4.98
CA GLY A 235 15.08 7.92 -5.38
C GLY A 235 14.46 6.92 -6.36
N LEU A 236 15.36 6.07 -6.88
CA LEU A 236 15.00 5.05 -7.87
C LEU A 236 14.56 3.76 -7.18
N ILE A 237 13.65 3.06 -7.79
CA ILE A 237 13.27 1.71 -7.40
C ILE A 237 14.34 0.76 -7.98
N PRO A 238 14.98 -0.12 -7.17
CA PRO A 238 15.95 -1.10 -7.67
C PRO A 238 15.37 -1.98 -8.79
N GLU A 239 16.19 -2.39 -9.75
CA GLU A 239 15.73 -3.14 -10.93
C GLU A 239 15.07 -4.47 -10.60
N ASP A 240 15.59 -5.17 -9.60
CA ASP A 240 15.02 -6.40 -9.05
C ASP A 240 13.63 -6.18 -8.44
N VAL A 241 13.41 -5.05 -7.77
CA VAL A 241 12.13 -4.65 -7.21
C VAL A 241 11.19 -4.15 -8.31
N ALA A 242 11.68 -3.33 -9.25
CA ALA A 242 10.90 -2.70 -10.31
C ALA A 242 10.12 -3.70 -11.18
N SER A 243 10.69 -4.89 -11.41
CA SER A 243 10.04 -5.98 -12.16
C SER A 243 8.85 -6.59 -11.41
N HIS A 244 8.77 -6.42 -10.09
CA HIS A 244 7.77 -7.07 -9.22
C HIS A 244 6.72 -6.11 -8.64
N ILE A 245 6.89 -4.78 -8.76
CA ILE A 245 6.00 -3.78 -8.11
C ILE A 245 4.53 -3.86 -8.50
N PHE A 246 4.21 -4.45 -9.65
CA PHE A 246 2.84 -4.64 -10.12
C PHE A 246 2.30 -6.05 -9.82
N ILE A 247 3.10 -6.93 -9.20
CA ILE A 247 2.63 -8.24 -8.74
C ILE A 247 1.78 -8.04 -7.48
N PRO A 248 0.56 -8.59 -7.42
CA PRO A 248 -0.27 -8.50 -6.23
C PRO A 248 0.45 -9.05 -4.98
N PHE A 249 0.29 -8.36 -3.85
CA PHE A 249 0.89 -8.68 -2.54
C PHE A 249 2.41 -8.49 -2.44
N PHE A 250 3.08 -8.11 -3.52
CA PHE A 250 4.48 -7.74 -3.47
C PHE A 250 4.65 -6.37 -2.79
N THR A 251 5.44 -6.31 -1.74
CA THR A 251 5.73 -5.07 -1.00
C THR A 251 7.11 -5.12 -0.36
N THR A 252 7.79 -4.01 -0.35
CA THR A 252 9.04 -3.79 0.40
C THR A 252 8.79 -3.05 1.72
N LYS A 253 7.52 -2.70 2.01
CA LYS A 253 7.11 -1.92 3.20
C LYS A 253 6.58 -2.86 4.28
N PRO A 254 6.98 -2.72 5.56
CA PRO A 254 6.53 -3.60 6.66
C PRO A 254 5.01 -3.64 6.83
N GLU A 255 4.33 -2.50 6.66
CA GLU A 255 2.86 -2.39 6.81
C GLU A 255 2.13 -2.28 5.46
N GLY A 256 2.84 -2.53 4.36
CA GLY A 256 2.27 -2.43 3.02
C GLY A 256 1.44 -3.65 2.65
N SER A 257 0.23 -3.45 2.15
CA SER A 257 -0.61 -4.55 1.63
C SER A 257 -0.10 -5.16 0.32
N GLY A 258 0.78 -4.48 -0.41
CA GLY A 258 1.28 -4.90 -1.73
C GLY A 258 0.22 -4.91 -2.85
N ILE A 259 -0.94 -4.30 -2.64
CA ILE A 259 -2.06 -4.35 -3.58
C ILE A 259 -2.21 -3.04 -4.37
N GLY A 260 -1.77 -1.93 -3.83
CA GLY A 260 -2.03 -0.61 -4.40
C GLY A 260 -1.66 -0.49 -5.89
N LEU A 261 -0.41 -0.77 -6.25
CA LEU A 261 0.06 -0.66 -7.64
C LEU A 261 -0.57 -1.70 -8.58
N SER A 262 -0.75 -2.92 -8.12
CA SER A 262 -1.41 -3.98 -8.90
C SER A 262 -2.89 -3.65 -9.15
N LEU A 263 -3.60 -3.11 -8.16
CA LEU A 263 -4.98 -2.63 -8.30
C LEU A 263 -5.05 -1.42 -9.24
N SER A 264 -4.15 -0.45 -9.11
CA SER A 264 -4.07 0.69 -10.02
C SER A 264 -3.88 0.25 -11.47
N ARG A 265 -3.00 -0.73 -11.71
CA ARG A 265 -2.78 -1.30 -13.05
C ARG A 265 -4.03 -2.02 -13.57
N GLN A 266 -4.74 -2.75 -12.70
CA GLN A 266 -5.98 -3.44 -13.05
C GLN A 266 -7.11 -2.44 -13.39
N ILE A 267 -7.25 -1.37 -12.61
CA ILE A 267 -8.20 -0.27 -12.89
C ILE A 267 -7.92 0.33 -14.28
N MET A 268 -6.67 0.68 -14.56
CA MET A 268 -6.31 1.24 -15.86
C MET A 268 -6.60 0.27 -17.00
N ARG A 269 -6.29 -1.02 -16.83
CA ARG A 269 -6.58 -2.05 -17.83
C ARG A 269 -8.09 -2.17 -18.13
N VAL A 270 -8.94 -2.21 -17.10
CA VAL A 270 -10.41 -2.30 -17.27
C VAL A 270 -10.97 -1.01 -17.91
N SER A 271 -10.32 0.13 -17.66
CA SER A 271 -10.66 1.42 -18.28
C SER A 271 -10.09 1.58 -19.70
N GLY A 272 -9.47 0.56 -20.29
CA GLY A 272 -8.88 0.60 -21.63
C GLY A 272 -7.53 1.31 -21.70
N GLY A 273 -6.99 1.77 -20.57
CA GLY A 273 -5.71 2.48 -20.49
C GLY A 273 -4.57 1.58 -19.97
N SER A 274 -3.46 2.22 -19.60
CA SER A 274 -2.30 1.50 -19.03
C SER A 274 -1.62 2.29 -17.91
N LEU A 275 -0.85 1.57 -17.07
CA LEU A 275 0.01 2.11 -16.02
C LEU A 275 1.40 1.49 -16.14
N SER A 276 2.43 2.33 -16.24
CA SER A 276 3.83 1.91 -16.38
C SER A 276 4.76 2.70 -15.46
N LEU A 277 5.93 2.12 -15.17
CA LEU A 277 7.01 2.74 -14.44
C LEU A 277 8.08 3.24 -15.41
N HIS A 278 8.50 4.49 -15.25
CA HIS A 278 9.63 5.09 -15.93
C HIS A 278 10.60 5.66 -14.90
N GLN A 279 11.90 5.48 -15.13
CA GLN A 279 12.93 5.97 -14.22
C GLN A 279 14.01 6.72 -14.99
N ASP A 280 14.28 7.96 -14.59
CA ASP A 280 15.41 8.73 -15.07
C ASP A 280 16.59 8.54 -14.09
N LYS A 281 17.53 7.69 -14.48
CA LYS A 281 18.72 7.38 -13.67
C LYS A 281 19.66 8.58 -13.52
N ALA A 282 19.68 9.50 -14.50
CA ALA A 282 20.56 10.68 -14.46
C ALA A 282 20.05 11.73 -13.46
N GLN A 283 18.74 11.90 -13.38
CA GLN A 283 18.11 12.87 -12.48
C GLN A 283 17.66 12.25 -11.15
N GLY A 284 17.61 10.93 -11.05
CA GLY A 284 17.11 10.21 -9.86
C GLY A 284 15.60 10.36 -9.70
N ILE A 285 14.85 10.43 -10.81
CA ILE A 285 13.39 10.63 -10.82
C ILE A 285 12.70 9.33 -11.12
N THR A 286 11.70 8.99 -10.30
CA THR A 286 10.75 7.89 -10.53
C THR A 286 9.43 8.47 -11.00
N THR A 287 8.90 7.98 -12.12
CA THR A 287 7.65 8.42 -12.74
C THR A 287 6.73 7.24 -12.98
N PHE A 288 5.52 7.32 -12.46
CA PHE A 288 4.43 6.42 -12.84
C PHE A 288 3.60 7.11 -13.92
N ARG A 289 3.51 6.47 -15.08
CA ARG A 289 2.80 6.99 -16.25
C ARG A 289 1.48 6.30 -16.44
N ILE A 290 0.41 7.07 -16.45
CA ILE A 290 -0.95 6.66 -16.80
C ILE A 290 -1.19 7.07 -18.23
N ILE A 291 -1.72 6.15 -19.06
CA ILE A 291 -2.15 6.43 -20.43
C ILE A 291 -3.63 6.11 -20.54
N ILE A 292 -4.41 7.07 -21.02
CA ILE A 292 -5.86 6.97 -21.27
C ILE A 292 -6.06 7.20 -22.75
N PRO A 293 -6.64 6.23 -23.51
CA PRO A 293 -6.85 6.34 -24.95
C PRO A 293 -7.84 7.41 -25.34
#